data_c08cb5decc7acecd221ed29a18f10b55
#
_entry.id   c08cb5decc7acecd221ed29a18f10b55
#
_cell.length_a   1.000
_cell.length_b   1.000
_cell.length_c   1.000
_cell.angle_alpha   90.00
_cell.angle_beta   90.00
_cell.angle_gamma   90.00
#
_symmetry.space_group_name_H-M   'P 1'
#
loop_
_entity.id
_entity.type
_entity.pdbx_description
1 polymer ?
#
loop_
_entity_poly.entity_id
_entity_poly.type
_entity_poly.pdbx_seq_one_letter_code
_entity_poly.pdbx_strand_id
1 'polypeptide(L)'
;CHFSIICNDLPFLKQKMDFLYKNFDQLIFYDLCIYCVPMSHSTDGTYEYLQNYPDPENKITIIDKTDINDVEGNNGKGGIEKQRMYRVGSSYVKDDIDVFWCSDVDEFCDVGLIGEVERILENPDVSVIHMDMKTFWKNMDTVVAPPNNSEKIKMPSRIARHIPGRVYGHCDIDSIGKVYNITDSSWLHFAWIGNKRVFEKRHHQPIPENSFFSWWKEIWNNENATMWFIPNPYYCADYIKSKYDGEYPDYLNVDELWKDLNDDKYEGDKGLELLKQESVTVRGK
;
A
#
# COMPACT_ATOMS: atom_id res chain seq x y z
N CYS A 1 13.33 11.21 3.59
CA CYS A 1 12.68 10.88 2.31
C CYS A 1 11.52 9.93 2.53
N HIS A 2 10.41 10.16 1.83
CA HIS A 2 9.30 9.21 1.73
C HIS A 2 9.22 8.65 0.30
N PHE A 3 9.09 7.32 0.18
CA PHE A 3 8.93 6.60 -1.08
C PHE A 3 7.64 5.81 -1.11
N SER A 4 6.85 5.94 -2.17
CA SER A 4 5.64 5.15 -2.42
C SER A 4 5.57 4.66 -3.85
N ILE A 5 5.10 3.42 -4.02
CA ILE A 5 4.57 2.92 -5.28
C ILE A 5 3.08 3.23 -5.32
N ILE A 6 2.61 3.79 -6.43
CA ILE A 6 1.23 4.20 -6.60
C ILE A 6 0.58 3.51 -7.80
N CYS A 7 -0.70 3.18 -7.67
CA CYS A 7 -1.49 2.55 -8.72
C CYS A 7 -2.98 2.79 -8.47
N ASN A 8 -3.56 3.78 -9.13
CA ASN A 8 -4.95 4.15 -8.94
C ASN A 8 -5.30 4.42 -7.45
N ASP A 9 -4.52 5.27 -6.83
CA ASP A 9 -4.57 5.54 -5.39
C ASP A 9 -5.00 7.00 -5.07
N LEU A 10 -5.66 7.69 -6.02
CA LEU A 10 -6.05 9.10 -5.87
C LEU A 10 -6.80 9.42 -4.57
N PRO A 11 -7.78 8.61 -4.10
CA PRO A 11 -8.49 8.90 -2.86
C PRO A 11 -7.56 8.99 -1.65
N PHE A 12 -6.62 8.05 -1.54
CA PHE A 12 -5.66 8.03 -0.42
C PHE A 12 -4.63 9.16 -0.55
N LEU A 13 -4.15 9.40 -1.76
CA LEU A 13 -3.14 10.42 -2.02
C LEU A 13 -3.66 11.83 -1.67
N LYS A 14 -4.90 12.15 -2.00
CA LYS A 14 -5.54 13.42 -1.61
C LYS A 14 -5.56 13.64 -0.11
N GLN A 15 -5.80 12.60 0.68
CA GLN A 15 -5.82 12.68 2.13
C GLN A 15 -4.42 12.82 2.75
N LYS A 16 -3.39 12.27 2.08
CA LYS A 16 -2.05 12.10 2.65
C LYS A 16 -1.04 13.16 2.19
N MET A 17 -1.27 13.77 1.03
CA MET A 17 -0.23 14.55 0.33
C MET A 17 0.26 15.76 1.13
N ASP A 18 -0.65 16.52 1.74
CA ASP A 18 -0.26 17.68 2.56
C ASP A 18 0.57 17.27 3.80
N PHE A 19 0.21 16.14 4.41
CA PHE A 19 0.98 15.56 5.51
C PHE A 19 2.38 15.16 5.06
N LEU A 20 2.51 14.47 3.91
CA LEU A 20 3.80 14.07 3.37
C LEU A 20 4.66 15.28 3.02
N TYR A 21 4.08 16.26 2.33
CA TYR A 21 4.80 17.46 1.89
C TYR A 21 5.34 18.29 3.07
N LYS A 22 4.57 18.37 4.15
CA LYS A 22 4.94 19.09 5.36
C LYS A 22 6.06 18.40 6.15
N ASN A 23 6.09 17.07 6.18
CA ASN A 23 6.91 16.31 7.13
C ASN A 23 8.14 15.62 6.50
N PHE A 24 8.29 15.64 5.18
CA PHE A 24 9.42 15.02 4.52
C PHE A 24 10.16 16.03 3.60
N ASP A 25 11.49 15.92 3.53
CA ASP A 25 12.33 16.78 2.70
C ASP A 25 12.39 16.31 1.25
N GLN A 26 12.06 15.04 1.01
CA GLN A 26 12.00 14.46 -0.33
C GLN A 26 10.85 13.47 -0.42
N LEU A 27 10.06 13.55 -1.51
CA LEU A 27 8.95 12.65 -1.83
C LEU A 27 9.23 11.99 -3.17
N ILE A 28 9.22 10.66 -3.20
CA ILE A 28 9.43 9.88 -4.41
C ILE A 28 8.19 9.01 -4.64
N PHE A 29 7.54 9.21 -5.78
CA PHE A 29 6.39 8.41 -6.20
C PHE A 29 6.73 7.64 -7.46
N TYR A 30 6.53 6.33 -7.43
CA TYR A 30 6.66 5.49 -8.61
C TYR A 30 5.27 5.12 -9.11
N ASP A 31 4.84 5.75 -10.21
CA ASP A 31 3.52 5.51 -10.79
C ASP A 31 3.57 4.37 -11.79
N LEU A 32 3.24 3.17 -11.32
CA LEU A 32 3.14 2.00 -12.17
C LEU A 32 2.21 0.93 -11.58
N CYS A 33 1.15 0.62 -12.31
CA CYS A 33 0.23 -0.45 -12.00
C CYS A 33 0.82 -1.80 -12.41
N ILE A 34 1.60 -2.42 -11.52
CA ILE A 34 2.24 -3.74 -11.76
C ILE A 34 1.25 -4.90 -11.86
N TYR A 35 0.02 -4.68 -11.45
CA TYR A 35 -1.04 -5.69 -11.51
C TYR A 35 -1.85 -5.63 -12.82
N CYS A 36 -1.64 -4.60 -13.63
CA CYS A 36 -2.26 -4.48 -14.94
C CYS A 36 -1.44 -5.20 -16.02
N VAL A 37 -2.11 -5.79 -16.99
CA VAL A 37 -1.46 -6.41 -18.16
C VAL A 37 -2.02 -5.78 -19.43
N PRO A 38 -1.25 -5.01 -20.18
CA PRO A 38 0.13 -4.57 -19.90
C PRO A 38 0.22 -3.61 -18.69
N MET A 39 1.39 -3.53 -18.07
CA MET A 39 1.65 -2.54 -17.02
C MET A 39 1.41 -1.13 -17.57
N SER A 40 0.75 -0.30 -16.78
CA SER A 40 0.34 1.04 -17.17
C SER A 40 0.48 2.02 -16.01
N HIS A 41 0.43 3.30 -16.32
CA HIS A 41 0.25 4.34 -15.30
C HIS A 41 -1.14 4.28 -14.67
N SER A 42 -1.29 4.98 -13.56
CA SER A 42 -2.60 5.23 -12.95
C SER A 42 -3.55 5.89 -13.95
N THR A 43 -4.82 5.50 -13.93
CA THR A 43 -5.87 5.98 -14.84
C THR A 43 -7.02 6.68 -14.12
N ASP A 44 -6.92 6.82 -12.79
CA ASP A 44 -7.94 7.45 -11.93
C ASP A 44 -7.68 8.93 -11.64
N GLY A 45 -6.65 9.52 -12.26
CA GLY A 45 -6.20 10.89 -12.01
C GLY A 45 -5.09 11.02 -10.96
N THR A 46 -4.56 9.92 -10.42
CA THR A 46 -3.45 9.92 -9.46
C THR A 46 -2.21 10.62 -10.01
N TYR A 47 -1.82 10.28 -11.25
CA TYR A 47 -0.63 10.84 -11.90
C TYR A 47 -0.78 12.34 -12.14
N GLU A 48 -1.91 12.77 -12.70
CA GLU A 48 -2.23 14.16 -12.96
C GLU A 48 -2.31 15.00 -11.68
N TYR A 49 -2.84 14.42 -10.60
CA TYR A 49 -2.87 15.05 -9.29
C TYR A 49 -1.47 15.36 -8.78
N LEU A 50 -0.53 14.42 -8.85
CA LEU A 50 0.85 14.62 -8.44
C LEU A 50 1.58 15.65 -9.32
N GLN A 51 1.38 15.60 -10.64
CA GLN A 51 1.98 16.57 -11.57
C GLN A 51 1.53 18.00 -11.32
N ASN A 52 0.30 18.20 -10.83
CA ASN A 52 -0.27 19.51 -10.57
C ASN A 52 -0.20 19.94 -9.10
N TYR A 53 0.36 19.08 -8.22
CA TYR A 53 0.50 19.42 -6.81
C TYR A 53 1.54 20.55 -6.63
N PRO A 54 1.24 21.61 -5.83
CA PRO A 54 2.19 22.70 -5.58
C PRO A 54 3.48 22.19 -4.94
N ASP A 55 4.61 22.39 -5.63
CA ASP A 55 5.93 21.96 -5.15
C ASP A 55 6.95 23.09 -5.18
N PRO A 56 6.78 24.18 -4.38
CA PRO A 56 7.69 25.31 -4.36
C PRO A 56 9.09 24.96 -3.82
N GLU A 57 9.21 23.86 -3.08
CA GLU A 57 10.47 23.40 -2.48
C GLU A 57 11.18 22.34 -3.32
N ASN A 58 10.60 21.95 -4.45
CA ASN A 58 11.14 20.91 -5.35
C ASN A 58 11.45 19.59 -4.62
N LYS A 59 10.49 19.15 -3.80
CA LYS A 59 10.57 17.90 -3.02
C LYS A 59 10.11 16.68 -3.80
N ILE A 60 9.22 16.85 -4.80
CA ILE A 60 8.50 15.77 -5.45
C ILE A 60 9.29 15.23 -6.64
N THR A 61 9.52 13.94 -6.65
CA THR A 61 10.03 13.18 -7.80
C THR A 61 8.99 12.15 -8.22
N ILE A 62 8.51 12.23 -9.46
CA ILE A 62 7.61 11.24 -10.04
C ILE A 62 8.41 10.38 -11.01
N ILE A 63 8.41 9.06 -10.77
CA ILE A 63 9.03 8.08 -11.65
C ILE A 63 7.93 7.44 -12.47
N ASP A 64 7.97 7.66 -13.78
CA ASP A 64 6.96 7.20 -14.75
C ASP A 64 7.51 6.14 -15.72
N LYS A 65 8.61 5.48 -15.35
CA LYS A 65 9.24 4.46 -16.19
C LYS A 65 8.38 3.19 -16.21
N THR A 66 7.77 2.92 -17.34
CA THR A 66 7.06 1.65 -17.61
C THR A 66 8.01 0.51 -18.00
N ASP A 67 9.21 0.85 -18.48
CA ASP A 67 10.20 -0.15 -18.87
C ASP A 67 11.06 -0.57 -17.67
N ILE A 68 10.56 -1.56 -16.95
CA ILE A 68 11.31 -2.25 -15.88
C ILE A 68 12.16 -3.39 -16.45
N ASN A 69 12.21 -3.55 -17.77
CA ASN A 69 12.89 -4.68 -18.44
C ASN A 69 14.42 -4.62 -18.38
N ASP A 70 15.00 -3.44 -18.06
CA ASP A 70 16.45 -3.29 -17.85
C ASP A 70 16.97 -3.99 -16.59
N VAL A 71 16.08 -4.60 -15.80
CA VAL A 71 16.47 -5.37 -14.62
C VAL A 71 16.17 -6.84 -14.86
N GLU A 72 17.20 -7.62 -15.14
CA GLU A 72 17.14 -9.04 -15.54
C GLU A 72 16.06 -9.90 -14.87
N GLY A 73 15.35 -10.64 -15.70
CA GLY A 73 14.64 -11.87 -15.34
C GLY A 73 13.27 -11.69 -14.72
N ASN A 74 12.19 -11.41 -15.50
CA ASN A 74 10.87 -11.62 -14.97
C ASN A 74 9.79 -12.09 -15.94
N ASN A 75 9.00 -13.02 -15.42
CA ASN A 75 7.86 -13.65 -16.08
C ASN A 75 6.57 -13.36 -15.30
N GLY A 76 6.24 -12.07 -15.02
CA GLY A 76 4.92 -11.69 -14.47
C GLY A 76 4.63 -12.14 -13.03
N LYS A 77 5.63 -12.14 -12.15
CA LYS A 77 5.44 -12.40 -10.71
C LYS A 77 5.50 -11.09 -9.93
N GLY A 78 4.37 -10.46 -9.69
CA GLY A 78 4.23 -9.11 -9.10
C GLY A 78 5.09 -8.77 -7.88
N GLY A 79 5.57 -9.76 -7.12
CA GLY A 79 6.50 -9.54 -6.00
C GLY A 79 7.91 -9.13 -6.46
N ILE A 80 8.36 -9.62 -7.61
CA ILE A 80 9.69 -9.28 -8.15
C ILE A 80 9.64 -7.87 -8.76
N GLU A 81 8.54 -7.49 -9.39
CA GLU A 81 8.35 -6.16 -9.95
C GLU A 81 8.32 -5.11 -8.83
N LYS A 82 7.59 -5.35 -7.75
CA LYS A 82 7.59 -4.47 -6.58
C LYS A 82 9.02 -4.29 -6.04
N GLN A 83 9.78 -5.36 -5.90
CA GLN A 83 11.19 -5.32 -5.49
C GLN A 83 12.06 -4.41 -6.39
N ARG A 84 11.84 -4.49 -7.71
CA ARG A 84 12.57 -3.67 -8.69
C ARG A 84 12.20 -2.20 -8.59
N MET A 85 10.91 -1.89 -8.47
CA MET A 85 10.44 -0.53 -8.29
C MET A 85 11.05 0.11 -7.04
N TYR A 86 11.18 -0.64 -5.94
CA TYR A 86 11.87 -0.18 -4.75
C TYR A 86 13.34 0.15 -5.04
N ARG A 87 14.04 -0.71 -5.78
CA ARG A 87 15.44 -0.48 -6.15
C ARG A 87 15.60 0.75 -7.03
N VAL A 88 14.76 0.88 -8.04
CA VAL A 88 14.77 2.09 -8.89
C VAL A 88 14.42 3.32 -8.07
N GLY A 89 13.31 3.29 -7.33
CA GLY A 89 12.86 4.43 -6.52
C GLY A 89 13.91 4.88 -5.50
N SER A 90 14.52 3.93 -4.78
CA SER A 90 15.54 4.26 -3.80
C SER A 90 16.83 4.81 -4.39
N SER A 91 17.11 4.60 -5.67
CA SER A 91 18.27 5.22 -6.34
C SER A 91 18.11 6.72 -6.58
N TYR A 92 16.91 7.27 -6.39
CA TYR A 92 16.64 8.71 -6.45
C TYR A 92 16.73 9.39 -5.08
N VAL A 93 16.99 8.65 -4.00
CA VAL A 93 17.17 9.25 -2.68
C VAL A 93 18.46 10.08 -2.66
N LYS A 94 18.34 11.34 -2.23
CA LYS A 94 19.48 12.24 -2.14
C LYS A 94 20.43 11.83 -1.01
N ASP A 95 21.72 12.08 -1.19
CA ASP A 95 22.76 11.67 -0.24
C ASP A 95 22.67 12.40 1.13
N ASP A 96 22.01 13.56 1.17
CA ASP A 96 21.81 14.37 2.37
C ASP A 96 20.56 13.98 3.18
N ILE A 97 19.88 12.92 2.79
CA ILE A 97 18.74 12.37 3.51
C ILE A 97 19.22 11.43 4.61
N ASP A 98 18.69 11.56 5.82
CA ASP A 98 19.02 10.70 6.96
C ASP A 98 18.16 9.44 7.07
N VAL A 99 16.90 9.51 6.59
CA VAL A 99 15.92 8.46 6.78
C VAL A 99 15.23 8.11 5.47
N PHE A 100 15.27 6.83 5.10
CA PHE A 100 14.46 6.26 4.04
C PHE A 100 13.20 5.64 4.64
N TRP A 101 12.05 6.23 4.31
CA TRP A 101 10.73 5.77 4.74
C TRP A 101 9.93 5.33 3.53
N CYS A 102 9.63 4.05 3.43
CA CYS A 102 8.78 3.53 2.37
C CYS A 102 7.42 3.11 2.92
N SER A 103 6.34 3.61 2.34
CA SER A 103 5.00 3.16 2.67
C SER A 103 4.12 3.15 1.43
N ASP A 104 3.16 2.26 1.39
CA ASP A 104 2.11 2.32 0.36
C ASP A 104 1.19 3.52 0.67
N VAL A 105 0.48 4.06 -0.32
CA VAL A 105 -0.32 5.29 -0.12
C VAL A 105 -1.54 5.02 0.76
N ASP A 106 -2.01 3.78 0.79
CA ASP A 106 -3.10 3.32 1.65
C ASP A 106 -2.65 2.98 3.09
N GLU A 107 -1.42 3.37 3.47
CA GLU A 107 -0.87 3.26 4.82
C GLU A 107 -0.77 4.65 5.47
N PHE A 108 -1.36 4.86 6.65
CA PHE A 108 -1.43 6.13 7.36
C PHE A 108 -0.82 6.03 8.76
N CYS A 109 -0.21 7.11 9.22
CA CYS A 109 0.29 7.23 10.59
C CYS A 109 0.02 8.63 11.12
N ASP A 110 -0.01 8.80 12.44
CA ASP A 110 -0.08 10.13 13.02
C ASP A 110 1.27 10.85 13.01
N VAL A 111 1.23 12.17 13.25
CA VAL A 111 2.43 13.02 13.27
C VAL A 111 3.38 12.63 14.40
N GLY A 112 2.85 12.14 15.53
CA GLY A 112 3.64 11.72 16.68
C GLY A 112 4.61 10.58 16.35
N LEU A 113 4.24 9.71 15.40
CA LEU A 113 5.11 8.63 14.96
C LEU A 113 6.38 9.13 14.28
N ILE A 114 6.33 10.26 13.55
CA ILE A 114 7.53 10.85 12.93
C ILE A 114 8.54 11.24 14.00
N GLY A 115 8.10 12.00 15.01
CA GLY A 115 8.98 12.41 16.12
C GLY A 115 9.50 11.21 16.93
N GLU A 116 8.72 10.14 17.08
CA GLU A 116 9.18 8.90 17.71
C GLU A 116 10.28 8.23 16.89
N VAL A 117 10.10 8.12 15.58
CA VAL A 117 11.11 7.57 14.65
C VAL A 117 12.41 8.36 14.72
N GLU A 118 12.34 9.69 14.69
CA GLU A 118 13.50 10.57 14.80
C GLU A 118 14.24 10.32 16.11
N ARG A 119 13.53 10.31 17.24
CA ARG A 119 14.10 10.03 18.57
C ARG A 119 14.76 8.65 18.67
N ILE A 120 14.16 7.62 18.06
CA ILE A 120 14.75 6.27 18.05
C ILE A 120 16.04 6.26 17.22
N LEU A 121 16.05 6.96 16.10
CA LEU A 121 17.21 7.05 15.20
C LEU A 121 18.32 7.99 15.72
N GLU A 122 18.13 8.74 16.82
CA GLU A 122 19.23 9.38 17.56
C GLU A 122 20.22 8.33 18.10
N ASN A 123 19.76 7.11 18.38
CA ASN A 123 20.65 6.01 18.74
C ASN A 123 21.36 5.47 17.48
N PRO A 124 22.70 5.68 17.31
CA PRO A 124 23.41 5.27 16.12
C PRO A 124 23.45 3.75 15.89
N ASP A 125 23.18 2.95 16.93
CA ASP A 125 23.12 1.49 16.81
C ASP A 125 21.84 1.02 16.10
N VAL A 126 20.78 1.83 16.05
CA VAL A 126 19.53 1.49 15.38
C VAL A 126 19.63 1.86 13.92
N SER A 127 19.43 0.89 13.05
CA SER A 127 19.48 1.08 11.60
C SER A 127 18.11 0.93 10.93
N VAL A 128 17.20 0.20 11.56
CA VAL A 128 15.89 -0.16 10.98
C VAL A 128 14.82 -0.05 12.06
N ILE A 129 13.66 0.47 11.68
CA ILE A 129 12.47 0.48 12.54
C ILE A 129 11.40 -0.38 11.89
N HIS A 130 10.97 -1.37 12.65
CA HIS A 130 9.82 -2.22 12.34
C HIS A 130 8.62 -1.77 13.16
N MET A 131 7.45 -1.72 12.52
CA MET A 131 6.20 -1.34 13.17
C MET A 131 5.10 -2.34 12.87
N ASP A 132 4.21 -2.49 13.84
CA ASP A 132 2.98 -3.24 13.64
C ASP A 132 1.97 -2.37 12.90
N MET A 133 1.28 -2.95 11.93
CA MET A 133 0.18 -2.30 11.22
C MET A 133 -1.16 -2.87 11.65
N LYS A 134 -2.14 -1.98 11.79
CA LYS A 134 -3.55 -2.35 11.93
C LYS A 134 -4.18 -2.37 10.54
N THR A 135 -4.53 -3.55 10.04
CA THR A 135 -5.12 -3.70 8.71
C THR A 135 -6.62 -3.69 8.79
N PHE A 136 -7.25 -2.76 8.09
CA PHE A 136 -8.69 -2.61 8.02
C PHE A 136 -9.31 -3.57 7.01
N TRP A 137 -10.55 -3.99 7.30
CA TRP A 137 -11.29 -4.96 6.53
C TRP A 137 -12.71 -4.52 6.25
N LYS A 138 -13.06 -4.38 4.99
CA LYS A 138 -14.36 -3.98 4.45
C LYS A 138 -14.78 -2.55 4.75
N ASN A 139 -14.63 -2.10 5.98
CA ASN A 139 -15.07 -0.78 6.46
C ASN A 139 -13.98 -0.12 7.31
N MET A 140 -14.28 1.07 7.81
CA MET A 140 -13.32 1.90 8.56
C MET A 140 -13.21 1.51 10.04
N ASP A 141 -14.10 0.69 10.59
CA ASP A 141 -14.15 0.37 12.02
C ASP A 141 -13.85 -1.11 12.36
N THR A 142 -13.49 -1.91 11.34
CA THR A 142 -13.14 -3.32 11.51
C THR A 142 -11.68 -3.56 11.14
N VAL A 143 -10.90 -4.08 12.06
CA VAL A 143 -9.52 -4.52 11.83
C VAL A 143 -9.40 -6.03 11.88
N VAL A 144 -8.40 -6.57 11.17
CA VAL A 144 -8.09 -7.99 11.16
C VAL A 144 -6.71 -8.24 11.75
N ALA A 145 -6.60 -9.30 12.53
CA ALA A 145 -5.36 -9.75 13.13
C ALA A 145 -5.22 -11.27 13.05
N PRO A 146 -4.01 -11.83 13.05
CA PRO A 146 -3.79 -13.26 13.17
C PRO A 146 -4.44 -13.82 14.45
N PRO A 147 -4.96 -15.05 14.46
CA PRO A 147 -5.68 -15.64 15.60
C PRO A 147 -4.80 -15.80 16.86
N ASN A 148 -3.51 -15.92 16.68
CA ASN A 148 -2.56 -15.94 17.78
C ASN A 148 -1.86 -14.58 17.85
N ASN A 149 -2.15 -13.76 18.83
CA ASN A 149 -1.50 -12.46 19.07
C ASN A 149 0.06 -12.52 19.12
N SER A 150 0.65 -13.71 19.01
CA SER A 150 2.08 -13.95 19.00
C SER A 150 2.73 -13.81 17.62
N GLU A 151 1.98 -13.91 16.55
CA GLU A 151 2.48 -13.69 15.18
C GLU A 151 1.70 -12.53 14.53
N LYS A 152 2.01 -11.32 14.97
CA LYS A 152 1.71 -10.12 14.21
C LYS A 152 2.22 -10.33 12.79
N ILE A 153 1.47 -9.91 11.78
CA ILE A 153 1.93 -9.98 10.41
C ILE A 153 3.28 -9.25 10.39
N LYS A 154 4.35 -10.01 10.25
CA LYS A 154 5.69 -9.44 10.06
C LYS A 154 5.70 -8.80 8.68
N MET A 155 5.23 -7.58 8.63
CA MET A 155 5.39 -6.78 7.43
C MET A 155 6.87 -6.45 7.27
N PRO A 156 7.39 -6.37 6.06
CA PRO A 156 8.74 -5.87 5.83
C PRO A 156 8.91 -4.51 6.51
N SER A 157 10.06 -4.27 7.11
CA SER A 157 10.37 -2.97 7.70
C SER A 157 10.21 -1.87 6.66
N ARG A 158 9.66 -0.75 7.08
CA ARG A 158 9.31 0.37 6.21
C ARG A 158 10.23 1.57 6.41
N ILE A 159 11.01 1.60 7.47
CA ILE A 159 11.84 2.74 7.85
C ILE A 159 13.26 2.27 8.12
N ALA A 160 14.20 2.95 7.51
CA ALA A 160 15.62 2.69 7.71
C ALA A 160 16.42 4.00 7.78
N ARG A 161 17.52 3.97 8.53
CA ARG A 161 18.58 4.98 8.37
C ARG A 161 19.10 4.92 6.94
N HIS A 162 19.09 6.05 6.27
CA HIS A 162 19.64 6.11 4.91
C HIS A 162 21.16 5.98 4.92
N ILE A 163 21.67 5.24 3.97
CA ILE A 163 23.09 5.10 3.70
C ILE A 163 23.31 5.63 2.28
N PRO A 164 24.04 6.74 2.10
CA PRO A 164 24.31 7.33 0.79
C PRO A 164 24.79 6.30 -0.24
N GLY A 165 24.17 6.33 -1.43
CA GLY A 165 24.47 5.40 -2.52
C GLY A 165 23.90 3.98 -2.33
N ARG A 166 23.22 3.69 -1.23
CA ARG A 166 22.56 2.40 -1.04
C ARG A 166 21.23 2.34 -1.76
N VAL A 167 21.02 1.23 -2.45
CA VAL A 167 19.75 0.87 -3.10
C VAL A 167 18.99 -0.12 -2.22
N TYR A 168 17.72 0.16 -1.97
CA TYR A 168 16.86 -0.64 -1.11
C TYR A 168 15.88 -1.46 -1.94
N GLY A 169 15.73 -2.73 -1.62
CA GLY A 169 14.63 -3.56 -2.11
C GLY A 169 13.51 -3.66 -1.07
N HIS A 170 12.33 -4.05 -1.49
CA HIS A 170 11.15 -4.17 -0.62
C HIS A 170 11.37 -5.09 0.60
N CYS A 171 12.21 -6.12 0.46
CA CYS A 171 12.50 -7.10 1.53
C CYS A 171 13.93 -6.98 2.08
N ASP A 172 14.72 -6.02 1.60
CA ASP A 172 16.15 -5.95 1.94
C ASP A 172 16.44 -4.98 3.09
N ILE A 173 15.42 -4.21 3.53
CA ILE A 173 15.57 -3.18 4.56
C ILE A 173 16.03 -3.80 5.88
N ASP A 174 15.49 -4.95 6.28
CA ASP A 174 15.84 -5.65 7.52
C ASP A 174 17.31 -6.11 7.58
N SER A 175 17.97 -6.20 6.43
CA SER A 175 19.37 -6.61 6.34
C SER A 175 20.38 -5.50 6.64
N ILE A 176 19.92 -4.25 6.90
CA ILE A 176 20.79 -3.08 7.03
C ILE A 176 21.55 -3.07 8.37
N GLY A 177 20.94 -3.61 9.42
CA GLY A 177 21.55 -3.64 10.75
C GLY A 177 20.55 -3.89 11.87
N LYS A 178 20.78 -3.30 13.03
CA LYS A 178 19.96 -3.54 14.22
C LYS A 178 18.55 -2.99 14.04
N VAL A 179 17.56 -3.86 14.24
CA VAL A 179 16.13 -3.54 14.15
C VAL A 179 15.59 -3.10 15.52
N TYR A 180 14.86 -2.00 15.54
CA TYR A 180 14.03 -1.58 16.66
C TYR A 180 12.55 -1.83 16.34
N ASN A 181 11.79 -2.39 17.28
CA ASN A 181 10.37 -2.69 17.08
C ASN A 181 9.50 -1.70 17.87
N ILE A 182 8.60 -1.01 17.17
CA ILE A 182 7.52 -0.24 17.77
C ILE A 182 6.28 -1.13 17.80
N THR A 183 5.79 -1.47 18.99
CA THR A 183 4.72 -2.46 19.16
C THR A 183 3.32 -1.87 19.26
N ASP A 184 3.21 -0.59 19.61
CA ASP A 184 1.93 0.12 19.79
C ASP A 184 1.80 1.28 18.79
N SER A 185 2.22 1.04 17.54
CA SER A 185 2.17 2.08 16.53
C SER A 185 0.73 2.34 16.06
N SER A 186 0.46 3.60 15.75
CA SER A 186 -0.74 4.07 15.09
C SER A 186 -0.69 3.93 13.55
N TRP A 187 0.08 2.98 13.01
CA TRP A 187 0.16 2.76 11.58
C TRP A 187 -1.06 1.97 11.10
N LEU A 188 -1.85 2.60 10.24
CA LEU A 188 -3.13 2.12 9.75
C LEU A 188 -3.02 1.76 8.27
N HIS A 189 -3.50 0.58 7.89
CA HIS A 189 -3.42 0.07 6.53
C HIS A 189 -4.81 -0.22 5.96
N PHE A 190 -5.17 0.50 4.90
CA PHE A 190 -6.50 0.52 4.30
C PHE A 190 -6.61 -0.25 2.97
N ALA A 191 -5.76 -1.23 2.74
CA ALA A 191 -5.75 -1.99 1.47
C ALA A 191 -7.05 -2.74 1.15
N TRP A 192 -7.87 -3.01 2.16
CA TRP A 192 -9.03 -3.90 2.07
C TRP A 192 -10.33 -3.23 2.52
N ILE A 193 -10.49 -1.95 2.26
CA ILE A 193 -11.70 -1.19 2.58
C ILE A 193 -12.42 -0.73 1.33
N GLY A 194 -13.75 -0.59 1.45
CA GLY A 194 -14.63 -0.14 0.38
C GLY A 194 -14.78 -1.15 -0.76
N ASN A 195 -16.02 -1.43 -1.12
CA ASN A 195 -16.33 -2.44 -2.12
C ASN A 195 -15.87 -2.03 -3.54
N LYS A 196 -15.97 -0.76 -3.91
CA LYS A 196 -15.44 -0.22 -5.17
C LYS A 196 -13.93 -0.43 -5.27
N ARG A 197 -13.17 0.06 -4.27
CA ARG A 197 -11.70 0.00 -4.26
C ARG A 197 -11.20 -1.44 -4.35
N VAL A 198 -11.75 -2.33 -3.54
CA VAL A 198 -11.32 -3.73 -3.52
C VAL A 198 -11.67 -4.45 -4.81
N PHE A 199 -12.84 -4.16 -5.39
CA PHE A 199 -13.24 -4.69 -6.68
C PHE A 199 -12.26 -4.26 -7.78
N GLU A 200 -12.02 -2.97 -7.93
CA GLU A 200 -11.14 -2.41 -8.96
C GLU A 200 -9.70 -2.91 -8.82
N LYS A 201 -9.16 -2.90 -7.59
CA LYS A 201 -7.80 -3.40 -7.30
C LYS A 201 -7.65 -4.88 -7.65
N ARG A 202 -8.66 -5.69 -7.39
CA ARG A 202 -8.62 -7.15 -7.61
C ARG A 202 -8.93 -7.56 -9.03
N HIS A 203 -9.86 -6.87 -9.67
CA HIS A 203 -10.21 -7.12 -11.05
C HIS A 203 -9.02 -6.93 -12.00
N HIS A 204 -8.13 -5.98 -11.71
CA HIS A 204 -6.92 -5.73 -12.51
C HIS A 204 -5.74 -6.66 -12.17
N GLN A 205 -5.83 -7.46 -11.10
CA GLN A 205 -4.78 -8.44 -10.80
C GLN A 205 -4.86 -9.64 -11.74
N PRO A 206 -3.71 -10.27 -12.10
CA PRO A 206 -3.67 -11.46 -12.94
C PRO A 206 -4.14 -12.71 -12.17
N ILE A 207 -5.38 -12.64 -11.68
CA ILE A 207 -6.04 -13.72 -10.98
C ILE A 207 -7.01 -14.35 -11.96
N PRO A 208 -7.07 -15.69 -12.08
CA PRO A 208 -8.08 -16.34 -12.88
C PRO A 208 -9.47 -15.82 -12.51
N GLU A 209 -10.25 -15.41 -13.51
CA GLU A 209 -11.60 -14.81 -13.33
C GLU A 209 -12.48 -15.63 -12.39
N ASN A 210 -12.50 -16.97 -12.55
CA ASN A 210 -13.25 -17.86 -11.67
C ASN A 210 -12.79 -17.78 -10.21
N SER A 211 -11.50 -17.58 -9.97
CA SER A 211 -10.95 -17.47 -8.61
C SER A 211 -11.34 -16.14 -7.96
N PHE A 212 -11.35 -15.04 -8.72
CA PHE A 212 -11.81 -13.76 -8.21
C PHE A 212 -13.32 -13.78 -7.92
N PHE A 213 -14.13 -14.38 -8.79
CA PHE A 213 -15.56 -14.52 -8.63
C PHE A 213 -15.91 -15.33 -7.36
N SER A 214 -15.26 -16.49 -7.17
CA SER A 214 -15.44 -17.31 -5.97
C SER A 214 -15.02 -16.55 -4.71
N TRP A 215 -13.87 -15.87 -4.76
CA TRP A 215 -13.39 -15.07 -3.63
C TRP A 215 -14.35 -13.94 -3.27
N TRP A 216 -14.88 -13.20 -4.27
CA TRP A 216 -15.85 -12.13 -4.05
C TRP A 216 -17.11 -12.64 -3.37
N LYS A 217 -17.64 -13.77 -3.83
CA LYS A 217 -18.83 -14.39 -3.28
C LYS A 217 -18.61 -15.01 -1.90
N GLU A 218 -17.54 -15.79 -1.74
CA GLU A 218 -17.35 -16.64 -0.57
C GLU A 218 -16.63 -15.92 0.58
N ILE A 219 -15.80 -14.93 0.26
CA ILE A 219 -15.00 -14.20 1.23
C ILE A 219 -15.49 -12.76 1.38
N TRP A 220 -15.51 -11.99 0.28
CA TRP A 220 -15.83 -10.57 0.37
C TRP A 220 -17.30 -10.34 0.79
N ASN A 221 -18.26 -11.00 0.16
CA ASN A 221 -19.69 -10.87 0.49
C ASN A 221 -20.14 -11.70 1.69
N ASN A 222 -19.28 -12.53 2.24
CA ASN A 222 -19.63 -13.35 3.40
C ASN A 222 -19.15 -12.69 4.69
N GLU A 223 -20.08 -12.17 5.50
CA GLU A 223 -19.76 -11.54 6.77
C GLU A 223 -19.15 -12.49 7.80
N ASN A 224 -19.44 -13.78 7.67
CA ASN A 224 -18.91 -14.82 8.56
C ASN A 224 -17.56 -15.37 8.07
N ALA A 225 -17.06 -14.92 6.92
CA ALA A 225 -15.77 -15.39 6.43
C ALA A 225 -14.65 -14.99 7.40
N THR A 226 -13.85 -15.96 7.77
CA THR A 226 -12.68 -15.81 8.63
C THR A 226 -11.40 -15.59 7.82
N MET A 227 -11.43 -15.94 6.54
CA MET A 227 -10.28 -15.83 5.62
C MET A 227 -10.28 -14.47 4.93
N TRP A 228 -9.16 -13.80 4.98
CA TRP A 228 -9.02 -12.49 4.35
C TRP A 228 -8.28 -12.51 3.00
N PHE A 229 -7.71 -13.63 2.59
CA PHE A 229 -6.89 -13.71 1.37
C PHE A 229 -7.51 -14.61 0.30
N ILE A 230 -7.29 -14.24 -0.97
CA ILE A 230 -7.47 -15.17 -2.09
C ILE A 230 -6.66 -16.43 -1.78
N PRO A 231 -7.15 -17.62 -2.10
CA PRO A 231 -6.45 -18.85 -1.84
C PRO A 231 -5.07 -18.85 -2.51
N ASN A 232 -4.14 -18.27 -1.79
CA ASN A 232 -2.73 -18.46 -2.00
C ASN A 232 -2.33 -19.49 -0.93
N PRO A 233 -1.86 -20.68 -1.30
CA PRO A 233 -1.52 -21.74 -0.35
C PRO A 233 -0.48 -21.32 0.68
N TYR A 234 0.16 -20.16 0.47
CA TYR A 234 1.16 -19.61 1.39
C TYR A 234 0.60 -18.60 2.42
N TYR A 235 -0.66 -18.17 2.31
CA TYR A 235 -1.26 -17.12 3.15
C TYR A 235 -2.67 -17.44 3.66
N CYS A 236 -3.02 -18.72 3.71
CA CYS A 236 -4.28 -19.16 4.33
C CYS A 236 -4.11 -19.12 5.85
N ALA A 237 -4.38 -17.98 6.46
CA ALA A 237 -4.51 -17.85 7.90
C ALA A 237 -5.94 -17.45 8.24
N ASP A 238 -6.53 -18.10 9.24
CA ASP A 238 -7.77 -17.62 9.84
C ASP A 238 -7.44 -16.31 10.58
N TYR A 239 -8.10 -15.22 10.18
CA TYR A 239 -7.95 -13.92 10.84
C TYR A 239 -9.14 -13.66 11.76
N ILE A 240 -8.85 -13.08 12.90
CA ILE A 240 -9.86 -12.60 13.83
C ILE A 240 -10.21 -11.18 13.47
N LYS A 241 -11.52 -10.91 13.30
CA LYS A 241 -12.04 -9.55 13.15
C LYS A 241 -12.27 -8.96 14.54
N SER A 242 -11.85 -7.71 14.72
CA SER A 242 -12.14 -6.94 15.91
C SER A 242 -12.57 -5.52 15.55
N LYS A 243 -13.32 -4.89 16.45
CA LYS A 243 -13.64 -3.48 16.29
C LYS A 243 -12.39 -2.64 16.48
N TYR A 244 -12.19 -1.66 15.61
CA TYR A 244 -11.19 -0.63 15.80
C TYR A 244 -11.72 0.39 16.82
N ASP A 245 -10.97 0.61 17.88
CA ASP A 245 -11.28 1.52 18.99
C ASP A 245 -10.24 2.64 19.16
N GLY A 246 -9.29 2.74 18.22
CA GLY A 246 -8.29 3.78 18.21
C GLY A 246 -8.73 5.05 17.51
N GLU A 247 -7.84 6.02 17.53
CA GLU A 247 -8.04 7.31 16.85
C GLU A 247 -7.44 7.28 15.43
N TYR A 248 -8.03 8.03 14.54
CA TYR A 248 -7.48 8.26 13.20
C TYR A 248 -6.56 9.49 13.21
N PRO A 249 -5.56 9.54 12.34
CA PRO A 249 -4.75 10.74 12.18
C PRO A 249 -5.61 11.97 11.85
N ASP A 250 -5.32 13.10 12.46
CA ASP A 250 -6.11 14.35 12.32
C ASP A 250 -6.26 14.84 10.86
N TYR A 251 -5.30 14.49 10.00
CA TYR A 251 -5.33 14.86 8.58
C TYR A 251 -6.16 13.91 7.72
N LEU A 252 -6.65 12.79 8.28
CA LEU A 252 -7.45 11.80 7.55
C LEU A 252 -8.95 12.11 7.73
N ASN A 253 -9.60 12.54 6.65
CA ASN A 253 -11.06 12.64 6.60
C ASN A 253 -11.67 11.28 6.26
N VAL A 254 -12.05 10.54 7.30
CA VAL A 254 -12.56 9.16 7.21
C VAL A 254 -13.83 9.08 6.37
N ASP A 255 -14.75 10.04 6.52
CA ASP A 255 -16.03 10.03 5.80
C ASP A 255 -15.86 10.29 4.31
N GLU A 256 -14.98 11.23 3.95
CA GLU A 256 -14.65 11.53 2.56
C GLU A 256 -13.94 10.34 1.91
N LEU A 257 -12.93 9.80 2.58
CA LEU A 257 -12.21 8.62 2.08
C LEU A 257 -13.16 7.44 1.88
N TRP A 258 -14.04 7.17 2.84
CA TRP A 258 -15.04 6.09 2.72
C TRP A 258 -15.96 6.28 1.52
N LYS A 259 -16.44 7.49 1.31
CA LYS A 259 -17.31 7.83 0.16
C LYS A 259 -16.62 7.59 -1.18
N ASP A 260 -15.32 7.88 -1.28
CA ASP A 260 -14.56 7.68 -2.51
C ASP A 260 -14.27 6.19 -2.80
N LEU A 261 -14.14 5.38 -1.75
CA LEU A 261 -13.77 3.96 -1.85
C LEU A 261 -14.95 3.00 -1.91
N ASN A 262 -16.14 3.47 -1.53
CA ASN A 262 -17.34 2.64 -1.50
C ASN A 262 -18.35 3.09 -2.56
N ASP A 263 -19.06 2.12 -3.18
CA ASP A 263 -20.10 2.40 -4.16
C ASP A 263 -21.08 1.21 -4.19
N ASP A 264 -22.35 1.49 -3.95
CA ASP A 264 -23.41 0.47 -3.85
C ASP A 264 -23.57 -0.41 -5.10
N LYS A 265 -23.07 0.05 -6.26
CA LYS A 265 -23.07 -0.76 -7.48
C LYS A 265 -22.19 -2.01 -7.39
N TYR A 266 -21.18 -2.00 -6.49
CA TYR A 266 -20.30 -3.14 -6.23
C TYR A 266 -20.75 -3.99 -5.03
N GLU A 267 -21.86 -3.64 -4.38
CA GLU A 267 -22.32 -4.34 -3.20
C GLU A 267 -22.93 -5.69 -3.56
N GLY A 268 -22.60 -6.72 -2.79
CA GLY A 268 -23.20 -8.06 -2.88
C GLY A 268 -23.14 -8.64 -4.30
N ASP A 269 -24.28 -9.15 -4.77
CA ASP A 269 -24.39 -9.78 -6.09
C ASP A 269 -24.31 -8.78 -7.26
N LYS A 270 -24.51 -7.47 -7.02
CA LYS A 270 -24.35 -6.45 -8.07
C LYS A 270 -22.92 -6.43 -8.61
N GLY A 271 -21.90 -6.52 -7.73
CA GLY A 271 -20.51 -6.64 -8.15
C GLY A 271 -20.25 -7.88 -9.01
N LEU A 272 -20.90 -8.99 -8.71
CA LEU A 272 -20.81 -10.21 -9.53
C LEU A 272 -21.44 -10.06 -10.92
N GLU A 273 -22.54 -9.32 -11.03
CA GLU A 273 -23.16 -9.04 -12.33
C GLU A 273 -22.31 -8.11 -13.20
N LEU A 274 -21.65 -7.13 -12.60
CA LEU A 274 -20.67 -6.28 -13.31
C LEU A 274 -19.53 -7.12 -13.91
N LEU A 275 -18.94 -8.04 -13.13
CA LEU A 275 -17.90 -8.95 -13.64
C LEU A 275 -18.37 -9.78 -14.84
N LYS A 276 -19.58 -10.30 -14.80
CA LYS A 276 -20.15 -11.06 -15.92
C LYS A 276 -20.31 -10.21 -17.18
N GLN A 277 -20.73 -8.94 -17.03
CA GLN A 277 -20.92 -8.02 -18.16
C GLN A 277 -19.58 -7.62 -18.80
N GLU A 278 -18.56 -7.36 -17.99
CA GLU A 278 -17.22 -6.98 -18.48
C GLU A 278 -16.53 -8.15 -19.20
N SER A 279 -16.65 -9.37 -18.68
CA SER A 279 -16.05 -10.56 -19.29
C SER A 279 -16.65 -10.88 -20.67
N VAL A 280 -17.91 -10.54 -20.91
CA VAL A 280 -18.55 -10.68 -22.24
C VAL A 280 -17.99 -9.66 -23.23
N THR A 281 -17.72 -8.44 -22.78
CA THR A 281 -17.21 -7.34 -23.63
C THR A 281 -15.77 -7.59 -24.09
N VAL A 282 -14.94 -8.20 -23.25
CA VAL A 282 -13.54 -8.51 -23.58
C VAL A 282 -13.42 -9.71 -24.53
N ARG A 283 -14.34 -10.67 -24.48
CA ARG A 283 -14.35 -11.83 -25.40
C ARG A 283 -14.96 -11.54 -26.77
N GLY A 284 -15.59 -10.40 -26.95
CA GLY A 284 -16.21 -9.95 -28.21
C GLY A 284 -15.32 -9.06 -29.08
N LYS A 285 -14.08 -8.86 -28.68
CA LYS A 285 -13.02 -8.18 -29.46
C LYS A 285 -11.88 -9.16 -29.76
#